data_a8b706bb43ea0d1a22bc9cf256eb5324
#
_entry.id   a8b706bb43ea0d1a22bc9cf256eb5324
#
_cell.length_a   1.000
_cell.length_b   1.000
_cell.length_c   1.000
_cell.angle_alpha   90.00
_cell.angle_beta   90.00
_cell.angle_gamma   90.00
#
_symmetry.space_group_name_H-M   'P 1'
#
loop_
_entity.id
_entity.type
_entity.pdbx_description
1 polymer ?
#
loop_
_entity_poly.entity_id
_entity_poly.type
_entity_poly.pdbx_seq_one_letter_code
_entity_poly.pdbx_strand_id
1 'polypeptide(L)'
;MINIKTIIRIIGILLLLETTMFLGCSGVSLYYGEGDSFAFWKAGAITAGIGLLLVALGKGGNHQLTRRDGYVLVSVAWIAFTLFGMLPFYIGGYIPDITNAFFETMSGFTSTGATILDNIEAQPHGILFWRSMTQWIGGLGIIMFTIAILPIFGVSGLQVFAAESSVSTHDKVHPRIGITAKWIWSVYTSITALLVILLMLGGMDWFDSICHAFATTGTGGFSTKQASVAYYNSPYIEYVISIFMFTSGINFTLLLLFVNRKFKKMFSNAELKFYFGSVVFFTTIIAVTLFYTSPMGAEESFRKSLFQVISLHTSTGFATDDYMNWKPVLWGLLTIIMVMGACAGSTTGGLKCIRMVILTKVSRNEIKHIIHPNAVLPVRINKQVVAPSTVSTVLAFCFLYITIIVASILLMSAMGIGFAESIGCVISSISNMGPGLGETGPAYSWSALPDLAKWLLSFLMLIGRLELFTVLLLFTPEFWRQN
;
A
#
# COMPACT_ATOMS: atom_id res chain seq x y z
N MET A 1 8.88 -4.62 30.20
CA MET A 1 8.12 -3.34 30.18
C MET A 1 8.25 -2.69 28.84
N ILE A 2 7.17 -2.06 28.31
CA ILE A 2 7.22 -1.28 27.07
C ILE A 2 8.01 0.00 27.31
N ASN A 3 8.92 0.31 26.40
CA ASN A 3 9.79 1.50 26.52
C ASN A 3 9.09 2.75 25.94
N ILE A 4 8.08 3.24 26.68
CA ILE A 4 7.23 4.36 26.28
C ILE A 4 8.06 5.63 25.93
N LYS A 5 9.10 5.94 26.72
CA LYS A 5 9.94 7.13 26.47
C LYS A 5 10.63 7.09 25.11
N THR A 6 11.17 5.93 24.73
CA THR A 6 11.82 5.76 23.43
C THR A 6 10.80 5.81 22.28
N ILE A 7 9.62 5.21 22.46
CA ILE A 7 8.52 5.26 21.48
C ILE A 7 8.12 6.72 21.24
N ILE A 8 7.83 7.48 22.28
CA ILE A 8 7.46 8.91 22.20
C ILE A 8 8.54 9.72 21.49
N ARG A 9 9.83 9.50 21.83
CA ARG A 9 10.93 10.19 21.16
C ARG A 9 11.00 9.92 19.67
N ILE A 10 10.81 8.65 19.27
CA ILE A 10 10.85 8.27 17.86
C ILE A 10 9.67 8.89 17.11
N ILE A 11 8.47 8.85 17.68
CA ILE A 11 7.29 9.50 17.07
C ILE A 11 7.55 11.00 16.91
N GLY A 12 8.13 11.67 17.91
CA GLY A 12 8.49 13.07 17.81
C GLY A 12 9.47 13.36 16.66
N ILE A 13 10.50 12.51 16.46
CA ILE A 13 11.43 12.62 15.34
C ILE A 13 10.72 12.44 14.00
N LEU A 14 9.80 11.48 13.92
CA LEU A 14 9.01 11.21 12.72
C LEU A 14 8.12 12.42 12.37
N LEU A 15 7.47 13.05 13.33
CA LEU A 15 6.68 14.27 13.12
C LEU A 15 7.53 15.45 12.63
N LEU A 16 8.76 15.60 13.13
CA LEU A 16 9.69 16.62 12.63
C LEU A 16 10.06 16.36 11.16
N LEU A 17 10.18 15.09 10.78
CA LEU A 17 10.40 14.71 9.39
C LEU A 17 9.18 15.08 8.52
N GLU A 18 7.95 14.78 8.97
CA GLU A 18 6.72 15.15 8.28
C GLU A 18 6.63 16.68 8.10
N THR A 19 7.09 17.45 9.09
CA THR A 19 7.21 18.91 8.97
C THR A 19 8.10 19.33 7.80
N THR A 20 9.22 18.65 7.55
CA THR A 20 10.09 18.95 6.40
C THR A 20 9.40 18.68 5.07
N MET A 21 8.49 17.71 5.03
CA MET A 21 7.69 17.41 3.83
C MET A 21 6.66 18.51 3.57
N PHE A 22 6.01 19.05 4.60
CA PHE A 22 5.12 20.20 4.45
C PHE A 22 5.86 21.42 3.88
N LEU A 23 7.13 21.65 4.26
CA LEU A 23 7.93 22.72 3.66
C LEU A 23 8.15 22.48 2.16
N GLY A 24 8.38 21.24 1.74
CA GLY A 24 8.47 20.88 0.33
C GLY A 24 7.17 21.19 -0.43
N CYS A 25 6.01 20.80 0.12
CA CYS A 25 4.70 21.10 -0.46
C CYS A 25 4.41 22.60 -0.52
N SER A 26 4.78 23.35 0.52
CA SER A 26 4.70 24.81 0.52
C SER A 26 5.54 25.43 -0.60
N GLY A 27 6.71 24.86 -0.92
CA GLY A 27 7.54 25.28 -2.06
C GLY A 27 6.82 25.12 -3.40
N VAL A 28 6.11 24.01 -3.60
CA VAL A 28 5.28 23.78 -4.78
C VAL A 28 4.14 24.80 -4.85
N SER A 29 3.43 25.03 -3.75
CA SER A 29 2.38 26.03 -3.64
C SER A 29 2.86 27.43 -4.03
N LEU A 30 4.03 27.84 -3.50
CA LEU A 30 4.64 29.14 -3.81
C LEU A 30 5.04 29.24 -5.29
N TYR A 31 5.52 28.17 -5.90
CA TYR A 31 5.89 28.13 -7.31
C TYR A 31 4.67 28.39 -8.23
N TYR A 32 3.51 27.81 -7.89
CA TYR A 32 2.25 28.05 -8.63
C TYR A 32 1.52 29.34 -8.23
N GLY A 33 1.97 30.03 -7.17
CA GLY A 33 1.33 31.27 -6.69
C GLY A 33 -0.04 31.07 -6.06
N GLU A 34 -0.32 29.87 -5.56
CA GLU A 34 -1.57 29.49 -4.91
C GLU A 34 -1.53 29.79 -3.40
N GLY A 35 -2.67 30.10 -2.80
CA GLY A 35 -2.76 30.53 -1.41
C GLY A 35 -2.65 29.42 -0.36
N ASP A 36 -2.45 28.17 -0.76
CA ASP A 36 -2.43 27.00 0.12
C ASP A 36 -1.14 26.85 0.95
N SER A 37 -0.06 27.59 0.63
CA SER A 37 1.20 27.61 1.38
C SER A 37 0.99 27.92 2.86
N PHE A 38 0.04 28.79 3.20
CA PHE A 38 -0.28 29.14 4.58
C PHE A 38 -0.84 27.95 5.41
N ALA A 39 -1.61 27.05 4.77
CA ALA A 39 -2.09 25.84 5.41
C ALA A 39 -0.91 24.92 5.81
N PHE A 40 0.08 24.76 4.92
CA PHE A 40 1.29 23.98 5.19
C PHE A 40 2.14 24.59 6.29
N TRP A 41 2.27 25.92 6.35
CA TRP A 41 3.05 26.58 7.40
C TRP A 41 2.41 26.43 8.78
N LYS A 42 1.09 26.60 8.87
CA LYS A 42 0.36 26.37 10.13
C LYS A 42 0.45 24.91 10.57
N ALA A 43 0.17 23.97 9.65
CA ALA A 43 0.28 22.54 9.92
C ALA A 43 1.71 22.18 10.35
N GLY A 44 2.72 22.69 9.65
CA GLY A 44 4.13 22.49 9.97
C GLY A 44 4.51 23.03 11.34
N ALA A 45 4.05 24.22 11.71
CA ALA A 45 4.33 24.81 13.04
C ALA A 45 3.72 23.96 14.17
N ILE A 46 2.47 23.48 14.01
CA ILE A 46 1.80 22.62 14.99
C ILE A 46 2.56 21.29 15.10
N THR A 47 2.84 20.64 13.97
CA THR A 47 3.51 19.33 13.91
C THR A 47 4.93 19.42 14.48
N ALA A 48 5.70 20.46 14.11
CA ALA A 48 7.03 20.69 14.66
C ALA A 48 7.00 20.97 16.17
N GLY A 49 6.07 21.79 16.66
CA GLY A 49 5.93 22.09 18.08
C GLY A 49 5.66 20.84 18.91
N ILE A 50 4.71 20.00 18.47
CA ILE A 50 4.41 18.73 19.12
C ILE A 50 5.57 17.73 18.95
N GLY A 51 6.19 17.66 17.77
CA GLY A 51 7.37 16.83 17.53
C GLY A 51 8.53 17.15 18.48
N LEU A 52 8.86 18.42 18.64
CA LEU A 52 9.89 18.87 19.58
C LEU A 52 9.54 18.54 21.04
N LEU A 53 8.28 18.74 21.43
CA LEU A 53 7.78 18.39 22.75
C LEU A 53 7.96 16.91 23.04
N LEU A 54 7.54 16.03 22.10
CA LEU A 54 7.67 14.57 22.24
C LEU A 54 9.14 14.13 22.28
N VAL A 55 10.02 14.74 21.50
CA VAL A 55 11.47 14.48 21.56
C VAL A 55 12.03 14.88 22.93
N ALA A 56 11.61 16.00 23.50
CA ALA A 56 12.04 16.47 24.82
C ALA A 56 11.54 15.54 25.94
N LEU A 57 10.26 15.15 25.91
CA LEU A 57 9.66 14.23 26.88
C LEU A 57 10.27 12.82 26.81
N GLY A 58 10.69 12.40 25.63
CA GLY A 58 11.32 11.09 25.40
C GLY A 58 12.81 11.03 25.73
N LYS A 59 13.45 12.11 26.24
CA LYS A 59 14.85 12.09 26.68
C LYS A 59 15.05 11.10 27.84
N GLY A 60 16.18 10.37 27.80
CA GLY A 60 16.53 9.37 28.82
C GLY A 60 15.84 8.01 28.66
N GLY A 61 15.21 7.73 27.52
CA GLY A 61 14.74 6.40 27.16
C GLY A 61 15.91 5.44 26.87
N ASN A 62 15.71 4.15 27.17
CA ASN A 62 16.68 3.10 26.83
C ASN A 62 16.75 2.90 25.31
N HIS A 63 17.95 2.80 24.74
CA HIS A 63 18.15 2.65 23.30
C HIS A 63 17.77 1.26 22.75
N GLN A 64 17.45 0.29 23.59
CA GLN A 64 17.07 -1.05 23.17
C GLN A 64 15.55 -1.17 23.07
N LEU A 65 15.04 -1.38 21.86
CA LEU A 65 13.64 -1.68 21.59
C LEU A 65 13.42 -3.20 21.62
N THR A 66 12.38 -3.66 22.28
CA THR A 66 11.90 -5.05 22.23
C THR A 66 11.01 -5.26 21.01
N ARG A 67 10.67 -6.52 20.69
CA ARG A 67 9.68 -6.80 19.63
C ARG A 67 8.31 -6.19 19.94
N ARG A 68 7.91 -6.18 21.22
CA ARG A 68 6.64 -5.55 21.65
C ARG A 68 6.65 -4.05 21.42
N ASP A 69 7.76 -3.38 21.73
CA ASP A 69 7.92 -1.94 21.44
C ASP A 69 7.79 -1.65 19.95
N GLY A 70 8.30 -2.54 19.10
CA GLY A 70 8.18 -2.43 17.65
C GLY A 70 6.73 -2.42 17.17
N TYR A 71 5.90 -3.33 17.63
CA TYR A 71 4.47 -3.39 17.25
C TYR A 71 3.69 -2.15 17.68
N VAL A 72 3.91 -1.68 18.90
CA VAL A 72 3.28 -0.45 19.40
C VAL A 72 3.75 0.77 18.61
N LEU A 73 5.08 0.90 18.44
CA LEU A 73 5.68 2.02 17.71
C LEU A 73 5.11 2.14 16.29
N VAL A 74 5.06 1.03 15.56
CA VAL A 74 4.57 1.02 14.17
C VAL A 74 3.13 1.48 14.11
N SER A 75 2.25 0.85 14.89
CA SER A 75 0.83 1.16 14.85
C SER A 75 0.54 2.61 15.27
N VAL A 76 1.20 3.10 16.33
CA VAL A 76 1.01 4.49 16.79
C VAL A 76 1.63 5.49 15.81
N ALA A 77 2.77 5.16 15.17
CA ALA A 77 3.39 6.03 14.17
C ALA A 77 2.45 6.25 12.97
N TRP A 78 1.82 5.21 12.44
CA TRP A 78 0.87 5.35 11.33
C TRP A 78 -0.32 6.23 11.69
N ILE A 79 -0.89 6.05 12.88
CA ILE A 79 -1.98 6.89 13.37
C ILE A 79 -1.50 8.35 13.55
N ALA A 80 -0.31 8.56 14.12
CA ALA A 80 0.25 9.88 14.33
C ALA A 80 0.49 10.60 12.99
N PHE A 81 1.12 9.95 12.02
CA PHE A 81 1.30 10.51 10.67
C PHE A 81 -0.04 10.89 10.02
N THR A 82 -1.06 10.06 10.16
CA THR A 82 -2.38 10.38 9.62
C THR A 82 -3.01 11.58 10.31
N LEU A 83 -2.91 11.67 11.64
CA LEU A 83 -3.47 12.76 12.42
C LEU A 83 -2.79 14.11 12.13
N PHE A 84 -1.48 14.12 11.94
CA PHE A 84 -0.75 15.34 11.62
C PHE A 84 -0.76 15.63 10.12
N GLY A 85 -0.71 14.60 9.28
CA GLY A 85 -0.78 14.71 7.83
C GLY A 85 -2.11 15.21 7.29
N MET A 86 -3.20 15.08 8.04
CA MET A 86 -4.50 15.65 7.65
C MET A 86 -4.57 17.17 7.87
N LEU A 87 -3.68 17.76 8.68
CA LEU A 87 -3.76 19.17 9.05
C LEU A 87 -3.74 20.14 7.86
N PRO A 88 -2.92 19.96 6.81
CA PRO A 88 -2.97 20.84 5.63
C PRO A 88 -4.35 20.83 4.95
N PHE A 89 -5.00 19.68 4.84
CA PHE A 89 -6.35 19.56 4.27
C PHE A 89 -7.40 20.27 5.13
N TYR A 90 -7.35 20.03 6.44
CA TYR A 90 -8.32 20.56 7.41
C TYR A 90 -8.14 22.07 7.63
N ILE A 91 -6.92 22.52 7.93
CA ILE A 91 -6.63 23.94 8.22
C ILE A 91 -6.79 24.82 6.98
N GLY A 92 -6.46 24.27 5.80
CA GLY A 92 -6.65 24.96 4.51
C GLY A 92 -8.11 25.06 4.09
N GLY A 93 -9.03 24.32 4.74
CA GLY A 93 -10.44 24.29 4.36
C GLY A 93 -10.74 23.49 3.11
N TYR A 94 -9.76 22.74 2.57
CA TYR A 94 -9.91 21.90 1.38
C TYR A 94 -10.74 20.67 1.67
N ILE A 95 -10.62 20.12 2.88
CA ILE A 95 -11.45 19.06 3.43
C ILE A 95 -11.86 19.49 4.85
N PRO A 96 -12.98 20.23 5.00
CA PRO A 96 -13.34 20.87 6.28
C PRO A 96 -13.85 19.89 7.34
N ASP A 97 -14.26 18.67 6.95
CA ASP A 97 -14.68 17.64 7.86
C ASP A 97 -13.48 16.77 8.32
N ILE A 98 -13.41 16.55 9.66
CA ILE A 98 -12.31 15.80 10.29
C ILE A 98 -12.30 14.33 9.84
N THR A 99 -13.47 13.69 9.74
CA THR A 99 -13.59 12.30 9.30
C THR A 99 -13.06 12.12 7.88
N ASN A 100 -13.46 13.03 6.99
CA ASN A 100 -13.03 13.04 5.60
C ASN A 100 -11.53 13.34 5.47
N ALA A 101 -11.00 14.34 6.19
CA ALA A 101 -9.58 14.67 6.19
C ALA A 101 -8.72 13.52 6.71
N PHE A 102 -9.16 12.86 7.78
CA PHE A 102 -8.49 11.67 8.31
C PHE A 102 -8.54 10.50 7.32
N PHE A 103 -9.70 10.23 6.70
CA PHE A 103 -9.88 9.17 5.73
C PHE A 103 -8.96 9.35 4.50
N GLU A 104 -8.96 10.55 3.89
CA GLU A 104 -8.10 10.86 2.73
C GLU A 104 -6.63 10.67 3.06
N THR A 105 -6.19 11.14 4.24
CA THR A 105 -4.81 11.05 4.69
C THR A 105 -4.42 9.60 5.04
N MET A 106 -5.30 8.85 5.70
CA MET A 106 -5.11 7.42 5.97
C MET A 106 -5.00 6.63 4.66
N SER A 107 -5.89 6.90 3.71
CA SER A 107 -5.84 6.32 2.37
C SER A 107 -4.53 6.66 1.64
N GLY A 108 -4.05 7.88 1.79
CA GLY A 108 -2.76 8.31 1.24
C GLY A 108 -1.59 7.53 1.83
N PHE A 109 -1.38 7.59 3.15
CA PHE A 109 -0.26 6.91 3.80
C PHE A 109 -0.31 5.40 3.70
N THR A 110 -1.49 4.78 3.79
CA THR A 110 -1.62 3.33 3.59
C THR A 110 -1.50 2.91 2.12
N SER A 111 -1.30 3.88 1.20
CA SER A 111 -1.27 3.66 -0.25
C SER A 111 -2.52 2.93 -0.74
N THR A 112 -3.69 3.27 -0.18
CA THR A 112 -4.96 2.66 -0.58
C THR A 112 -5.49 3.33 -1.84
N GLY A 113 -5.54 4.66 -1.89
CA GLY A 113 -6.02 5.40 -3.06
C GLY A 113 -7.53 5.65 -3.12
N ALA A 114 -8.30 5.22 -2.12
CA ALA A 114 -9.70 5.62 -1.97
C ALA A 114 -9.78 7.11 -1.64
N THR A 115 -10.62 7.86 -2.33
CA THR A 115 -10.72 9.32 -2.17
C THR A 115 -12.13 9.77 -1.84
N ILE A 116 -12.22 10.81 -1.03
CA ILE A 116 -13.48 11.51 -0.74
C ILE A 116 -13.62 12.81 -1.58
N LEU A 117 -12.64 13.11 -2.42
CA LEU A 117 -12.69 14.31 -3.25
C LEU A 117 -13.56 14.09 -4.49
N ASP A 118 -14.60 14.90 -4.65
CA ASP A 118 -15.51 14.85 -5.80
C ASP A 118 -14.98 15.67 -7.00
N ASN A 119 -14.07 16.62 -6.75
CA ASN A 119 -13.42 17.42 -7.78
C ASN A 119 -11.94 17.57 -7.44
N ILE A 120 -11.11 16.74 -8.07
CA ILE A 120 -9.66 16.70 -7.82
C ILE A 120 -8.98 17.89 -8.50
N GLU A 121 -9.36 18.23 -9.72
CA GLU A 121 -8.75 19.31 -10.50
C GLU A 121 -8.95 20.70 -9.88
N ALA A 122 -9.96 20.87 -9.03
CA ALA A 122 -10.19 22.11 -8.31
C ALA A 122 -9.25 22.32 -7.12
N GLN A 123 -8.49 21.30 -6.72
CA GLN A 123 -7.58 21.39 -5.59
C GLN A 123 -6.27 22.08 -5.99
N PRO A 124 -5.65 22.91 -5.10
CA PRO A 124 -4.36 23.52 -5.36
C PRO A 124 -3.25 22.51 -5.57
N HIS A 125 -2.23 22.89 -6.34
CA HIS A 125 -1.08 22.03 -6.64
C HIS A 125 -0.32 21.57 -5.39
N GLY A 126 -0.15 22.42 -4.38
CA GLY A 126 0.50 22.04 -3.12
C GLY A 126 -0.26 20.90 -2.41
N ILE A 127 -1.58 20.95 -2.39
CA ILE A 127 -2.48 19.94 -1.81
C ILE A 127 -2.41 18.64 -2.61
N LEU A 128 -2.47 18.69 -3.95
CA LEU A 128 -2.33 17.52 -4.83
C LEU A 128 -0.95 16.86 -4.70
N PHE A 129 0.10 17.68 -4.56
CA PHE A 129 1.45 17.20 -4.33
C PHE A 129 1.58 16.49 -2.99
N TRP A 130 1.03 17.07 -1.90
CA TRP A 130 0.99 16.42 -0.60
C TRP A 130 0.28 15.08 -0.65
N ARG A 131 -0.87 15.03 -1.28
CA ARG A 131 -1.68 13.83 -1.50
C ARG A 131 -0.85 12.71 -2.18
N SER A 132 -0.13 13.03 -3.24
CA SER A 132 0.73 12.07 -3.95
C SER A 132 1.98 11.69 -3.13
N MET A 133 2.55 12.66 -2.38
CA MET A 133 3.71 12.44 -1.51
C MET A 133 3.39 11.49 -0.36
N THR A 134 2.18 11.56 0.24
CA THR A 134 1.76 10.60 1.28
C THR A 134 1.82 9.16 0.78
N GLN A 135 1.39 8.90 -0.47
CA GLN A 135 1.48 7.57 -1.07
C GLN A 135 2.92 7.12 -1.34
N TRP A 136 3.77 8.03 -1.82
CA TRP A 136 5.16 7.71 -2.09
C TRP A 136 5.92 7.30 -0.82
N ILE A 137 5.70 8.04 0.27
CA ILE A 137 6.28 7.74 1.59
C ILE A 137 5.67 6.47 2.17
N GLY A 138 4.34 6.37 2.11
CA GLY A 138 3.60 5.22 2.59
C GLY A 138 3.96 3.93 1.85
N GLY A 139 4.27 4.01 0.56
CA GLY A 139 4.63 2.87 -0.28
C GLY A 139 5.82 2.07 0.22
N LEU A 140 6.91 2.72 0.62
CA LEU A 140 8.05 2.05 1.26
C LEU A 140 7.83 1.71 2.74
N GLY A 141 6.73 2.17 3.28
CA GLY A 141 6.48 2.12 4.71
C GLY A 141 7.31 3.17 5.48
N ILE A 142 6.64 3.90 6.33
CA ILE A 142 7.24 4.88 7.25
C ILE A 142 8.43 4.26 7.99
N ILE A 143 8.41 2.96 8.21
CA ILE A 143 9.40 2.22 8.98
C ILE A 143 10.67 1.93 8.19
N MET A 144 10.59 1.61 6.89
CA MET A 144 11.80 1.49 6.07
C MET A 144 12.53 2.82 5.98
N PHE A 145 11.78 3.92 5.90
CA PHE A 145 12.32 5.26 5.98
C PHE A 145 12.95 5.53 7.36
N THR A 146 12.26 5.15 8.43
CA THR A 146 12.73 5.26 9.80
C THR A 146 14.00 4.43 10.03
N ILE A 147 14.09 3.20 9.51
CA ILE A 147 15.29 2.36 9.62
C ILE A 147 16.49 2.97 8.90
N ALA A 148 16.27 3.67 7.79
CA ALA A 148 17.34 4.38 7.10
C ALA A 148 17.86 5.58 7.90
N ILE A 149 17.02 6.22 8.70
CA ILE A 149 17.32 7.44 9.46
C ILE A 149 17.67 7.15 10.93
N LEU A 150 17.04 6.19 11.59
CA LEU A 150 17.30 5.86 13.01
C LEU A 150 18.77 5.57 13.34
N PRO A 151 19.58 4.91 12.49
CA PRO A 151 21.01 4.73 12.78
C PRO A 151 21.78 6.05 12.88
N ILE A 152 21.31 7.11 12.21
CA ILE A 152 21.90 8.46 12.29
C ILE A 152 21.72 9.03 13.70
N PHE A 153 20.65 8.64 14.38
CA PHE A 153 20.33 9.08 15.76
C PHE A 153 20.75 8.06 16.83
N GLY A 154 21.53 7.02 16.48
CA GLY A 154 22.09 6.04 17.42
C GLY A 154 21.08 5.01 17.94
N VAL A 155 19.93 4.85 17.31
CA VAL A 155 18.89 3.86 17.71
C VAL A 155 18.95 2.63 16.79
N SER A 156 18.91 1.41 17.39
CA SER A 156 18.91 0.14 16.64
C SER A 156 17.55 -0.13 16.00
N GLY A 157 17.45 0.03 14.68
CA GLY A 157 16.21 -0.19 13.91
C GLY A 157 15.82 -1.66 13.63
N LEU A 158 16.60 -2.62 14.14
CA LEU A 158 16.47 -4.07 13.84
C LEU A 158 15.09 -4.66 14.19
N GLN A 159 14.49 -4.20 15.28
CA GLN A 159 13.28 -4.78 15.84
C GLN A 159 12.02 -4.17 15.22
N VAL A 160 12.11 -2.93 14.73
CA VAL A 160 11.04 -2.25 14.01
C VAL A 160 10.84 -2.91 12.63
N PHE A 161 11.94 -3.24 11.93
CA PHE A 161 11.88 -3.96 10.65
C PHE A 161 11.30 -5.37 10.77
N ALA A 162 11.58 -6.08 11.87
CA ALA A 162 11.04 -7.41 12.10
C ALA A 162 9.53 -7.40 12.35
N ALA A 163 8.97 -6.28 12.84
CA ALA A 163 7.54 -6.12 13.05
C ALA A 163 6.77 -5.87 11.75
N GLU A 164 7.41 -5.23 10.76
CA GLU A 164 6.80 -4.93 9.45
C GLU A 164 7.05 -6.02 8.40
N SER A 165 8.16 -6.75 8.49
CA SER A 165 8.53 -7.82 7.58
C SER A 165 8.04 -9.19 8.07
N SER A 166 6.72 -9.41 8.07
CA SER A 166 6.20 -10.73 8.39
C SER A 166 6.50 -11.74 7.27
N VAL A 167 7.04 -12.84 7.70
CA VAL A 167 6.95 -14.21 7.13
C VAL A 167 7.87 -14.61 6.00
N SER A 168 8.68 -13.90 5.28
CA SER A 168 9.42 -14.67 4.24
C SER A 168 10.71 -14.15 3.66
N THR A 169 11.50 -13.41 4.35
CA THR A 169 12.81 -13.05 3.79
C THR A 169 13.96 -13.78 4.47
N HIS A 170 14.11 -15.08 4.17
CA HIS A 170 15.38 -15.80 4.37
C HIS A 170 16.49 -15.34 3.40
N ASP A 171 16.17 -14.52 2.42
CA ASP A 171 17.17 -13.91 1.52
C ASP A 171 17.69 -12.58 2.10
N LYS A 172 18.47 -12.66 3.19
CA LYS A 172 19.24 -11.52 3.68
C LYS A 172 20.26 -11.10 2.64
N VAL A 173 20.05 -9.96 1.99
CA VAL A 173 20.97 -9.41 0.99
C VAL A 173 22.27 -8.94 1.64
N HIS A 174 22.19 -8.48 2.89
CA HIS A 174 23.36 -8.02 3.66
C HIS A 174 23.17 -8.29 5.16
N PRO A 175 24.24 -8.62 5.91
CA PRO A 175 24.17 -8.84 7.36
C PRO A 175 23.83 -7.57 8.17
N ARG A 176 23.90 -6.37 7.57
CA ARG A 176 23.56 -5.09 8.21
C ARG A 176 22.28 -4.52 7.61
N ILE A 177 21.19 -4.49 8.38
CA ILE A 177 19.85 -4.04 7.96
C ILE A 177 19.87 -2.61 7.41
N GLY A 178 20.62 -1.69 8.02
CA GLY A 178 20.73 -0.31 7.54
C GLY A 178 21.30 -0.18 6.12
N ILE A 179 22.20 -1.10 5.71
CA ILE A 179 22.74 -1.12 4.34
C ILE A 179 21.65 -1.60 3.37
N THR A 180 20.91 -2.63 3.73
CA THR A 180 19.80 -3.14 2.92
C THR A 180 18.72 -2.07 2.72
N ALA A 181 18.35 -1.35 3.78
CA ALA A 181 17.38 -0.25 3.70
C ALA A 181 17.83 0.87 2.74
N LYS A 182 19.09 1.30 2.82
CA LYS A 182 19.66 2.30 1.89
C LYS A 182 19.60 1.84 0.43
N TRP A 183 19.91 0.57 0.16
CA TRP A 183 19.82 0.01 -1.18
C TRP A 183 18.39 -0.05 -1.71
N ILE A 184 17.44 -0.49 -0.89
CA ILE A 184 16.02 -0.50 -1.26
C ILE A 184 15.54 0.92 -1.57
N TRP A 185 15.90 1.88 -0.74
CA TRP A 185 15.60 3.30 -0.95
C TRP A 185 16.17 3.84 -2.26
N SER A 186 17.43 3.53 -2.55
CA SER A 186 18.09 3.93 -3.80
C SER A 186 17.36 3.36 -5.03
N VAL A 187 17.01 2.08 -5.02
CA VAL A 187 16.26 1.44 -6.11
C VAL A 187 14.88 2.08 -6.28
N TYR A 188 14.16 2.31 -5.18
CA TYR A 188 12.84 2.94 -5.20
C TYR A 188 12.88 4.34 -5.80
N THR A 189 13.79 5.18 -5.32
CA THR A 189 13.95 6.55 -5.83
C THR A 189 14.39 6.54 -7.30
N SER A 190 15.28 5.62 -7.70
CA SER A 190 15.72 5.51 -9.10
C SER A 190 14.59 5.09 -10.03
N ILE A 191 13.74 4.14 -9.61
CA ILE A 191 12.55 3.72 -10.36
C ILE A 191 11.57 4.89 -10.51
N THR A 192 11.33 5.63 -9.43
CA THR A 192 10.47 6.83 -9.44
C THR A 192 11.00 7.88 -10.42
N ALA A 193 12.29 8.22 -10.34
CA ALA A 193 12.90 9.22 -11.21
C ALA A 193 12.85 8.80 -12.69
N LEU A 194 13.13 7.52 -12.98
CA LEU A 194 13.02 6.99 -14.32
C LEU A 194 11.60 7.09 -14.87
N LEU A 195 10.59 6.77 -14.03
CA LEU A 195 9.19 6.87 -14.42
C LEU A 195 8.79 8.32 -14.72
N VAL A 196 9.20 9.30 -13.89
CA VAL A 196 8.95 10.72 -14.15
C VAL A 196 9.44 11.10 -15.55
N ILE A 197 10.69 10.74 -15.89
CA ILE A 197 11.28 11.05 -17.20
C ILE A 197 10.45 10.43 -18.33
N LEU A 198 10.06 9.15 -18.21
CA LEU A 198 9.30 8.46 -19.24
C LEU A 198 7.88 9.02 -19.41
N LEU A 199 7.22 9.44 -18.32
CA LEU A 199 5.90 10.09 -18.39
C LEU A 199 5.99 11.46 -19.07
N MET A 200 7.03 12.26 -18.77
CA MET A 200 7.27 13.53 -19.46
C MET A 200 7.54 13.32 -20.95
N LEU A 201 8.30 12.29 -21.32
CA LEU A 201 8.52 11.92 -22.73
C LEU A 201 7.21 11.48 -23.41
N GLY A 202 6.25 10.96 -22.66
CA GLY A 202 4.90 10.64 -23.12
C GLY A 202 3.97 11.85 -23.31
N GLY A 203 4.44 13.08 -23.02
CA GLY A 203 3.67 14.32 -23.15
C GLY A 203 2.88 14.70 -21.89
N MET A 204 3.09 14.03 -20.75
CA MET A 204 2.51 14.42 -19.47
C MET A 204 3.29 15.62 -18.90
N ASP A 205 2.58 16.61 -18.33
CA ASP A 205 3.21 17.73 -17.65
C ASP A 205 4.13 17.27 -16.51
N TRP A 206 5.13 18.09 -16.19
CA TRP A 206 6.14 17.74 -15.16
C TRP A 206 5.51 17.49 -13.78
N PHE A 207 4.51 18.30 -13.41
CA PHE A 207 3.82 18.18 -12.13
C PHE A 207 3.02 16.86 -12.07
N ASP A 208 2.19 16.62 -13.08
CA ASP A 208 1.42 15.40 -13.20
C ASP A 208 2.32 14.17 -13.27
N SER A 209 3.45 14.25 -13.98
CA SER A 209 4.44 13.17 -14.08
C SER A 209 5.04 12.80 -12.72
N ILE A 210 5.37 13.78 -11.88
CA ILE A 210 5.88 13.53 -10.53
C ILE A 210 4.81 12.91 -9.66
N CYS A 211 3.59 13.47 -9.65
CA CYS A 211 2.48 12.99 -8.83
C CYS A 211 2.09 11.55 -9.20
N HIS A 212 1.96 11.26 -10.50
CA HIS A 212 1.64 9.90 -10.96
C HIS A 212 2.81 8.92 -10.73
N ALA A 213 4.06 9.35 -10.86
CA ALA A 213 5.20 8.51 -10.53
C ALA A 213 5.24 8.16 -9.03
N PHE A 214 4.93 9.10 -8.14
CA PHE A 214 4.82 8.86 -6.71
C PHE A 214 3.73 7.83 -6.39
N ALA A 215 2.54 8.01 -6.96
CA ALA A 215 1.41 7.11 -6.78
C ALA A 215 1.65 5.72 -7.41
N THR A 216 2.32 5.64 -8.58
CA THR A 216 2.66 4.37 -9.24
C THR A 216 3.68 3.56 -8.45
N THR A 217 4.80 4.17 -8.04
CA THR A 217 5.85 3.46 -7.31
C THR A 217 5.46 3.15 -5.88
N GLY A 218 4.65 4.04 -5.26
CA GLY A 218 4.03 3.82 -3.96
C GLY A 218 2.87 2.82 -4.01
N THR A 219 2.42 2.43 -5.21
CA THR A 219 1.26 1.58 -5.45
C THR A 219 -0.01 2.08 -4.75
N GLY A 220 -0.30 3.39 -4.90
CA GLY A 220 -1.38 4.03 -4.15
C GLY A 220 -2.53 4.57 -5.00
N GLY A 221 -2.30 4.90 -6.29
CA GLY A 221 -3.36 5.23 -7.26
C GLY A 221 -4.01 6.60 -7.18
N PHE A 222 -3.55 7.48 -6.31
CA PHE A 222 -4.01 8.87 -6.36
C PHE A 222 -3.57 9.54 -7.67
N SER A 223 -4.50 10.23 -8.31
CA SER A 223 -4.27 11.01 -9.52
C SER A 223 -4.52 12.48 -9.26
N THR A 224 -3.93 13.33 -10.09
CA THR A 224 -4.25 14.76 -10.20
C THR A 224 -5.48 15.01 -11.06
N LYS A 225 -6.02 13.96 -11.70
CA LYS A 225 -7.17 14.01 -12.59
C LYS A 225 -8.30 13.13 -12.07
N GLN A 226 -9.55 13.60 -12.15
CA GLN A 226 -10.73 12.84 -11.73
C GLN A 226 -10.89 11.54 -12.52
N ALA A 227 -10.61 11.58 -13.82
CA ALA A 227 -10.65 10.41 -14.69
C ALA A 227 -9.42 9.49 -14.56
N SER A 228 -8.54 9.71 -13.56
CA SER A 228 -7.33 8.95 -13.37
C SER A 228 -6.44 8.95 -14.64
N VAL A 229 -5.79 7.83 -14.98
CA VAL A 229 -4.93 7.71 -16.16
C VAL A 229 -5.72 7.77 -17.48
N ALA A 230 -7.02 7.46 -17.45
CA ALA A 230 -7.90 7.60 -18.61
C ALA A 230 -7.92 9.02 -19.20
N TYR A 231 -7.65 10.05 -18.38
CA TYR A 231 -7.58 11.45 -18.81
C TYR A 231 -6.60 11.68 -19.97
N TYR A 232 -5.45 10.99 -19.96
CA TYR A 232 -4.39 11.22 -20.95
C TYR A 232 -4.65 10.53 -22.28
N ASN A 233 -5.55 9.56 -22.33
CA ASN A 233 -5.92 8.79 -23.52
C ASN A 233 -4.73 8.43 -24.43
N SER A 234 -3.63 7.99 -23.82
CA SER A 234 -2.37 7.69 -24.49
C SER A 234 -1.94 6.24 -24.24
N PRO A 235 -1.92 5.39 -25.27
CA PRO A 235 -1.42 4.02 -25.14
C PRO A 235 -0.01 3.94 -24.56
N TYR A 236 0.85 4.90 -24.92
CA TYR A 236 2.21 4.96 -24.39
C TYR A 236 2.23 5.12 -22.86
N ILE A 237 1.48 6.09 -22.34
CA ILE A 237 1.38 6.37 -20.90
C ILE A 237 0.82 5.14 -20.17
N GLU A 238 -0.23 4.53 -20.71
CA GLU A 238 -0.85 3.33 -20.12
C GLU A 238 0.13 2.16 -20.04
N TYR A 239 0.90 1.88 -21.10
CA TYR A 239 1.92 0.81 -21.06
C TYR A 239 3.07 1.13 -20.13
N VAL A 240 3.57 2.37 -20.12
CA VAL A 240 4.65 2.78 -19.21
C VAL A 240 4.19 2.62 -17.76
N ILE A 241 3.04 3.14 -17.38
CA ILE A 241 2.50 3.00 -16.02
C ILE A 241 2.31 1.51 -15.68
N SER A 242 1.75 0.69 -16.59
CA SER A 242 1.58 -0.76 -16.37
C SER A 242 2.90 -1.47 -16.06
N ILE A 243 3.95 -1.18 -16.80
CA ILE A 243 5.29 -1.78 -16.58
C ILE A 243 5.83 -1.38 -15.19
N PHE A 244 5.67 -0.12 -14.80
CA PHE A 244 6.18 0.36 -13.52
C PHE A 244 5.31 -0.09 -12.34
N MET A 245 3.98 -0.19 -12.48
CA MET A 245 3.11 -0.85 -11.50
C MET A 245 3.53 -2.31 -11.29
N PHE A 246 3.72 -3.06 -12.40
CA PHE A 246 4.17 -4.45 -12.34
C PHE A 246 5.52 -4.56 -11.62
N THR A 247 6.47 -3.68 -11.94
CA THR A 247 7.80 -3.64 -11.32
C THR A 247 7.72 -3.33 -9.82
N SER A 248 6.87 -2.38 -9.41
CA SER A 248 6.64 -2.03 -8.00
C SER A 248 5.98 -3.17 -7.21
N GLY A 249 5.24 -4.06 -7.89
CA GLY A 249 4.70 -5.29 -7.34
C GLY A 249 5.73 -6.41 -7.13
N ILE A 250 6.94 -6.28 -7.64
CA ILE A 250 8.02 -7.26 -7.43
C ILE A 250 8.69 -7.00 -6.08
N ASN A 251 9.11 -8.07 -5.40
CA ASN A 251 9.92 -7.97 -4.19
C ASN A 251 11.20 -7.14 -4.44
N PHE A 252 11.44 -6.09 -3.65
CA PHE A 252 12.62 -5.22 -3.81
C PHE A 252 13.95 -5.96 -3.70
N THR A 253 14.01 -7.06 -2.93
CA THR A 253 15.19 -7.92 -2.88
C THR A 253 15.48 -8.58 -4.23
N LEU A 254 14.44 -8.96 -4.98
CA LEU A 254 14.58 -9.50 -6.34
C LEU A 254 15.00 -8.41 -7.33
N LEU A 255 14.52 -7.18 -7.17
CA LEU A 255 14.97 -6.04 -7.98
C LEU A 255 16.45 -5.74 -7.76
N LEU A 256 16.96 -5.88 -6.53
CA LEU A 256 18.40 -5.80 -6.27
C LEU A 256 19.19 -6.90 -6.98
N LEU A 257 18.66 -8.13 -7.10
CA LEU A 257 19.28 -9.19 -7.89
C LEU A 257 19.32 -8.84 -9.38
N PHE A 258 18.28 -8.17 -9.88
CA PHE A 258 18.23 -7.66 -11.25
C PHE A 258 19.34 -6.62 -11.50
N VAL A 259 19.46 -5.60 -10.64
CA VAL A 259 20.51 -4.58 -10.71
C VAL A 259 21.91 -5.22 -10.66
N ASN A 260 22.10 -6.25 -9.84
CA ASN A 260 23.34 -7.02 -9.71
C ASN A 260 23.53 -8.07 -10.83
N ARG A 261 22.73 -8.03 -11.91
CA ARG A 261 22.78 -8.93 -13.09
C ARG A 261 22.62 -10.43 -12.77
N LYS A 262 22.02 -10.78 -11.62
CA LYS A 262 21.75 -12.17 -11.20
C LYS A 262 20.38 -12.64 -11.71
N PHE A 263 20.10 -12.47 -13.00
CA PHE A 263 18.81 -12.74 -13.64
C PHE A 263 18.30 -14.17 -13.41
N LYS A 264 19.19 -15.18 -13.53
CA LYS A 264 18.80 -16.60 -13.34
C LYS A 264 18.20 -16.86 -11.96
N LYS A 265 18.75 -16.23 -10.90
CA LYS A 265 18.24 -16.36 -9.53
C LYS A 265 16.87 -15.66 -9.39
N MET A 266 16.72 -14.48 -9.96
CA MET A 266 15.48 -13.73 -9.96
C MET A 266 14.34 -14.51 -10.64
N PHE A 267 14.53 -14.93 -11.89
CA PHE A 267 13.50 -15.63 -12.67
C PHE A 267 13.24 -17.08 -12.20
N SER A 268 14.10 -17.65 -11.35
CA SER A 268 13.83 -18.96 -10.74
C SER A 268 12.89 -18.89 -9.51
N ASN A 269 12.61 -17.68 -8.99
CA ASN A 269 11.79 -17.49 -7.81
C ASN A 269 10.33 -17.92 -8.04
N ALA A 270 9.79 -18.75 -7.14
CA ALA A 270 8.46 -19.33 -7.28
C ALA A 270 7.34 -18.29 -7.14
N GLU A 271 7.53 -17.30 -6.27
CA GLU A 271 6.56 -16.21 -6.07
C GLU A 271 6.46 -15.32 -7.31
N LEU A 272 7.60 -14.91 -7.89
CA LEU A 272 7.63 -14.11 -9.11
C LEU A 272 6.99 -14.85 -10.29
N LYS A 273 7.23 -16.16 -10.42
CA LYS A 273 6.58 -16.98 -11.45
C LYS A 273 5.07 -17.03 -11.26
N PHE A 274 4.60 -17.19 -10.04
CA PHE A 274 3.17 -17.19 -9.74
C PHE A 274 2.54 -15.82 -10.03
N TYR A 275 3.18 -14.73 -9.60
CA TYR A 275 2.75 -13.36 -9.87
C TYR A 275 2.64 -13.07 -11.37
N PHE A 276 3.70 -13.36 -12.14
CA PHE A 276 3.67 -13.20 -13.60
C PHE A 276 2.60 -14.08 -14.26
N GLY A 277 2.52 -15.35 -13.85
CA GLY A 277 1.51 -16.28 -14.37
C GLY A 277 0.08 -15.85 -14.09
N SER A 278 -0.19 -15.31 -12.90
CA SER A 278 -1.53 -14.79 -12.56
C SER A 278 -1.89 -13.55 -13.39
N VAL A 279 -0.95 -12.61 -13.58
CA VAL A 279 -1.17 -11.45 -14.46
C VAL A 279 -1.52 -11.90 -15.88
N VAL A 280 -0.73 -12.81 -16.46
CA VAL A 280 -0.99 -13.32 -17.82
C VAL A 280 -2.33 -14.03 -17.89
N PHE A 281 -2.65 -14.88 -16.93
CA PHE A 281 -3.90 -15.66 -16.88
C PHE A 281 -5.13 -14.74 -16.86
N PHE A 282 -5.20 -13.82 -15.90
CA PHE A 282 -6.35 -12.92 -15.77
C PHE A 282 -6.45 -11.93 -16.94
N THR A 283 -5.31 -11.38 -17.39
CA THR A 283 -5.32 -10.49 -18.57
C THR A 283 -5.86 -11.19 -19.80
N THR A 284 -5.46 -12.43 -20.05
CA THR A 284 -5.95 -13.19 -21.21
C THR A 284 -7.46 -13.41 -21.15
N ILE A 285 -7.99 -13.85 -19.99
CA ILE A 285 -9.44 -14.09 -19.84
C ILE A 285 -10.22 -12.80 -20.03
N ILE A 286 -9.79 -11.69 -19.38
CA ILE A 286 -10.50 -10.42 -19.45
C ILE A 286 -10.40 -9.83 -20.86
N ALA A 287 -9.23 -9.87 -21.51
CA ALA A 287 -9.03 -9.35 -22.84
C ALA A 287 -9.88 -10.08 -23.88
N VAL A 288 -9.91 -11.42 -23.83
CA VAL A 288 -10.76 -12.23 -24.71
C VAL A 288 -12.23 -11.92 -24.47
N THR A 289 -12.67 -11.82 -23.23
CA THR A 289 -14.06 -11.47 -22.92
C THR A 289 -14.42 -10.08 -23.43
N LEU A 290 -13.59 -9.07 -23.21
CA LEU A 290 -13.82 -7.70 -23.72
C LEU A 290 -13.85 -7.65 -25.24
N PHE A 291 -12.94 -8.35 -25.92
CA PHE A 291 -12.92 -8.41 -27.38
C PHE A 291 -14.21 -8.92 -27.98
N TYR A 292 -14.86 -9.94 -27.35
CA TYR A 292 -16.14 -10.47 -27.86
C TYR A 292 -17.37 -9.73 -27.34
N THR A 293 -17.25 -8.90 -26.31
CA THR A 293 -18.44 -8.31 -25.63
C THR A 293 -18.51 -6.80 -25.69
N SER A 294 -17.45 -6.13 -26.13
CA SER A 294 -17.39 -4.70 -26.29
C SER A 294 -17.01 -4.34 -27.74
N PRO A 295 -17.25 -3.09 -28.18
CA PRO A 295 -16.86 -2.63 -29.50
C PRO A 295 -15.36 -2.34 -29.66
N MET A 296 -14.53 -2.72 -28.67
CA MET A 296 -13.09 -2.43 -28.63
C MET A 296 -12.31 -3.33 -29.59
N GLY A 297 -11.28 -2.77 -30.21
CA GLY A 297 -10.32 -3.55 -31.00
C GLY A 297 -9.47 -4.50 -30.13
N ALA A 298 -8.78 -5.44 -30.77
CA ALA A 298 -7.96 -6.43 -30.05
C ALA A 298 -6.84 -5.80 -29.21
N GLU A 299 -6.16 -4.77 -29.73
CA GLU A 299 -5.11 -4.02 -28.97
C GLU A 299 -5.71 -3.31 -27.76
N GLU A 300 -6.79 -2.59 -27.96
CA GLU A 300 -7.43 -1.83 -26.89
C GLU A 300 -7.98 -2.76 -25.79
N SER A 301 -8.63 -3.86 -26.15
CA SER A 301 -9.11 -4.87 -25.21
C SER A 301 -7.96 -5.48 -24.40
N PHE A 302 -6.83 -5.76 -25.04
CA PHE A 302 -5.63 -6.26 -24.37
C PHE A 302 -5.02 -5.22 -23.44
N ARG A 303 -4.82 -3.99 -23.90
CA ARG A 303 -4.19 -2.89 -23.16
C ARG A 303 -4.99 -2.51 -21.91
N LYS A 304 -6.31 -2.29 -22.04
CA LYS A 304 -7.19 -1.98 -20.92
C LYS A 304 -7.27 -3.14 -19.92
N SER A 305 -7.32 -4.38 -20.40
CA SER A 305 -7.28 -5.57 -19.53
C SER A 305 -5.97 -5.69 -18.77
N LEU A 306 -4.83 -5.55 -19.46
CA LEU A 306 -3.51 -5.62 -18.86
C LEU A 306 -3.32 -4.54 -17.79
N PHE A 307 -3.70 -3.29 -18.12
CA PHE A 307 -3.62 -2.17 -17.21
C PHE A 307 -4.45 -2.43 -15.95
N GLN A 308 -5.73 -2.79 -16.12
CA GLN A 308 -6.64 -2.97 -14.99
C GLN A 308 -6.25 -4.18 -14.11
N VAL A 309 -5.81 -5.30 -14.72
CA VAL A 309 -5.32 -6.46 -13.98
C VAL A 309 -4.07 -6.11 -13.16
N ILE A 310 -3.09 -5.43 -13.76
CA ILE A 310 -1.88 -5.04 -13.04
C ILE A 310 -2.22 -4.02 -11.96
N SER A 311 -3.03 -3.02 -12.27
CA SER A 311 -3.45 -1.99 -11.32
C SER A 311 -4.08 -2.58 -10.06
N LEU A 312 -5.01 -3.52 -10.22
CA LEU A 312 -5.68 -4.17 -9.09
C LEU A 312 -4.79 -5.22 -8.41
N HIS A 313 -4.00 -5.98 -9.15
CA HIS A 313 -3.10 -6.98 -8.57
C HIS A 313 -1.97 -6.37 -7.74
N THR A 314 -1.49 -5.20 -8.17
CA THR A 314 -0.47 -4.45 -7.43
C THR A 314 -1.05 -3.53 -6.37
N SER A 315 -2.37 -3.57 -6.17
CA SER A 315 -3.07 -2.63 -5.28
C SER A 315 -2.77 -1.15 -5.58
N THR A 316 -2.48 -0.80 -6.84
CA THR A 316 -2.24 0.59 -7.22
C THR A 316 -3.56 1.35 -7.36
N GLY A 317 -4.57 0.78 -8.01
CA GLY A 317 -5.90 1.36 -8.10
C GLY A 317 -6.10 2.42 -9.18
N PHE A 318 -5.14 2.67 -10.07
CA PHE A 318 -5.37 3.51 -11.26
C PHE A 318 -6.37 2.87 -12.21
N ALA A 319 -7.13 3.71 -12.93
CA ALA A 319 -8.09 3.28 -13.92
C ALA A 319 -7.84 3.94 -15.28
N THR A 320 -8.00 3.14 -16.34
CA THR A 320 -8.04 3.59 -17.75
C THR A 320 -9.41 3.39 -18.36
N ASP A 321 -10.31 2.75 -17.64
CA ASP A 321 -11.70 2.52 -18.01
C ASP A 321 -12.54 2.27 -16.75
N ASP A 322 -13.84 2.55 -16.84
CA ASP A 322 -14.78 2.18 -15.79
C ASP A 322 -15.22 0.72 -15.97
N TYR A 323 -14.57 -0.18 -15.22
CA TYR A 323 -14.90 -1.61 -15.28
C TYR A 323 -16.31 -1.93 -14.77
N MET A 324 -17.02 -0.99 -14.15
CA MET A 324 -18.42 -1.18 -13.78
C MET A 324 -19.32 -1.29 -15.01
N ASN A 325 -18.88 -0.75 -16.16
CA ASN A 325 -19.54 -0.92 -17.45
C ASN A 325 -19.24 -2.27 -18.13
N TRP A 326 -18.32 -3.07 -17.58
CA TRP A 326 -17.99 -4.38 -18.10
C TRP A 326 -19.02 -5.42 -17.65
N LYS A 327 -18.99 -6.62 -18.26
CA LYS A 327 -19.90 -7.70 -17.84
C LYS A 327 -19.67 -8.09 -16.38
N PRO A 328 -20.74 -8.37 -15.60
CA PRO A 328 -20.63 -8.68 -14.16
C PRO A 328 -19.68 -9.82 -13.80
N VAL A 329 -19.50 -10.81 -14.70
CA VAL A 329 -18.51 -11.89 -14.48
C VAL A 329 -17.08 -11.33 -14.32
N LEU A 330 -16.76 -10.24 -15.01
CA LEU A 330 -15.44 -9.60 -14.92
C LEU A 330 -15.26 -8.91 -13.57
N TRP A 331 -16.32 -8.38 -12.96
CA TRP A 331 -16.25 -7.82 -11.59
C TRP A 331 -15.83 -8.89 -10.58
N GLY A 332 -16.39 -10.11 -10.71
CA GLY A 332 -16.01 -11.25 -9.88
C GLY A 332 -14.52 -11.61 -10.04
N LEU A 333 -14.01 -11.64 -11.28
CA LEU A 333 -12.58 -11.90 -11.54
C LEU A 333 -11.70 -10.80 -10.98
N LEU A 334 -12.07 -9.53 -11.16
CA LEU A 334 -11.35 -8.38 -10.60
C LEU A 334 -11.35 -8.42 -9.07
N THR A 335 -12.47 -8.78 -8.43
CA THR A 335 -12.55 -8.94 -6.97
C THR A 335 -11.60 -10.02 -6.45
N ILE A 336 -11.45 -11.14 -7.17
CA ILE A 336 -10.45 -12.16 -6.82
C ILE A 336 -9.03 -11.60 -6.89
N ILE A 337 -8.72 -10.83 -7.94
CA ILE A 337 -7.42 -10.18 -8.10
C ILE A 337 -7.17 -9.19 -6.96
N MET A 338 -8.18 -8.41 -6.57
CA MET A 338 -8.13 -7.48 -5.44
C MET A 338 -7.68 -8.13 -4.13
N VAL A 339 -8.15 -9.34 -3.86
CA VAL A 339 -7.77 -10.10 -2.66
C VAL A 339 -6.34 -10.64 -2.76
N MET A 340 -5.87 -11.03 -3.95
CA MET A 340 -4.62 -11.77 -4.12
C MET A 340 -3.37 -10.96 -3.76
N GLY A 341 -3.30 -9.67 -4.12
CA GLY A 341 -2.10 -8.84 -3.94
C GLY A 341 -0.88 -9.35 -4.72
N ALA A 342 0.21 -8.57 -4.77
CA ALA A 342 1.45 -8.96 -5.47
C ALA A 342 2.49 -9.61 -4.55
N CYS A 343 3.80 -9.49 -4.85
CA CYS A 343 4.87 -10.16 -4.10
C CYS A 343 5.05 -9.60 -2.68
N ALA A 344 5.40 -10.46 -1.74
CA ALA A 344 5.85 -10.04 -0.41
C ALA A 344 7.16 -9.24 -0.52
N GLY A 345 7.30 -8.20 0.31
CA GLY A 345 8.46 -7.28 0.23
C GLY A 345 8.44 -6.34 -0.97
N SER A 346 7.25 -6.07 -1.53
CA SER A 346 6.91 -4.98 -2.44
C SER A 346 6.09 -3.91 -1.72
N THR A 347 5.77 -2.82 -2.40
CA THR A 347 4.93 -1.73 -1.85
C THR A 347 3.45 -2.08 -1.75
N THR A 348 3.01 -3.17 -2.35
CA THR A 348 1.61 -3.57 -2.52
C THR A 348 0.92 -4.03 -1.23
N GLY A 349 -0.41 -3.94 -1.19
CA GLY A 349 -1.27 -4.52 -0.17
C GLY A 349 -1.71 -5.96 -0.47
N GLY A 350 -2.84 -6.39 0.11
CA GLY A 350 -3.48 -7.69 -0.12
C GLY A 350 -2.78 -8.90 0.48
N LEU A 351 -3.26 -10.09 0.10
CA LEU A 351 -2.90 -11.38 0.72
C LEU A 351 -1.51 -11.91 0.33
N LYS A 352 -0.78 -11.23 -0.53
CA LYS A 352 0.55 -11.57 -1.07
C LYS A 352 0.63 -12.93 -1.79
N CYS A 353 1.25 -12.92 -2.97
CA CYS A 353 1.43 -14.10 -3.82
C CYS A 353 2.09 -15.29 -3.11
N ILE A 354 3.05 -15.05 -2.21
CA ILE A 354 3.74 -16.13 -1.50
C ILE A 354 2.79 -16.96 -0.63
N ARG A 355 1.79 -16.31 0.01
CA ARG A 355 0.79 -17.02 0.81
C ARG A 355 -0.11 -17.88 -0.09
N MET A 356 -0.48 -17.37 -1.27
CA MET A 356 -1.24 -18.13 -2.27
C MET A 356 -0.46 -19.36 -2.77
N VAL A 357 0.84 -19.21 -3.00
CA VAL A 357 1.73 -20.33 -3.37
C VAL A 357 1.79 -21.39 -2.25
N ILE A 358 1.88 -20.95 -0.98
CA ILE A 358 1.87 -21.87 0.17
C ILE A 358 0.53 -22.61 0.24
N LEU A 359 -0.59 -21.88 0.21
CA LEU A 359 -1.93 -22.46 0.28
C LEU A 359 -2.17 -23.49 -0.81
N THR A 360 -1.84 -23.16 -2.06
CA THR A 360 -1.99 -24.08 -3.20
C THR A 360 -1.19 -25.36 -3.00
N LYS A 361 0.04 -25.26 -2.46
CA LYS A 361 0.88 -26.42 -2.19
C LYS A 361 0.40 -27.23 -0.99
N VAL A 362 -0.09 -26.58 0.06
CA VAL A 362 -0.70 -27.25 1.21
C VAL A 362 -1.93 -28.04 0.76
N SER A 363 -2.86 -27.40 0.05
CA SER A 363 -4.07 -28.08 -0.46
C SER A 363 -3.73 -29.25 -1.37
N ARG A 364 -2.74 -29.11 -2.26
CA ARG A 364 -2.28 -30.20 -3.12
C ARG A 364 -1.65 -31.35 -2.33
N ASN A 365 -0.87 -31.02 -1.31
CA ASN A 365 -0.25 -32.04 -0.44
C ASN A 365 -1.30 -32.76 0.39
N GLU A 366 -2.33 -32.07 0.87
CA GLU A 366 -3.41 -32.66 1.66
C GLU A 366 -4.23 -33.65 0.82
N ILE A 367 -4.56 -33.31 -0.43
CA ILE A 367 -5.22 -34.24 -1.37
C ILE A 367 -4.36 -35.51 -1.55
N LYS A 368 -3.03 -35.35 -1.68
CA LYS A 368 -2.12 -36.51 -1.78
C LYS A 368 -2.04 -37.32 -0.49
N HIS A 369 -2.08 -36.64 0.67
CA HIS A 369 -2.04 -37.29 1.99
C HIS A 369 -3.29 -38.15 2.23
N ILE A 370 -4.46 -37.71 1.74
CA ILE A 370 -5.70 -38.51 1.77
C ILE A 370 -5.51 -39.83 1.00
N ILE A 371 -4.80 -39.80 -0.14
CA ILE A 371 -4.55 -40.99 -0.97
C ILE A 371 -3.43 -41.85 -0.36
N HIS A 372 -2.42 -41.20 0.22
CA HIS A 372 -1.24 -41.86 0.80
C HIS A 372 -1.00 -41.37 2.24
N PRO A 373 -1.75 -41.88 3.26
CA PRO A 373 -1.73 -41.34 4.63
C PRO A 373 -0.37 -41.33 5.32
N ASN A 374 0.51 -42.25 4.97
CA ASN A 374 1.85 -42.38 5.56
C ASN A 374 2.93 -41.57 4.83
N ALA A 375 2.57 -40.80 3.78
CA ALA A 375 3.54 -40.03 3.01
C ALA A 375 3.93 -38.73 3.73
N VAL A 376 5.23 -38.51 3.92
CA VAL A 376 5.77 -37.25 4.44
C VAL A 376 5.92 -36.26 3.29
N LEU A 377 5.02 -35.29 3.20
CA LEU A 377 4.90 -34.32 2.10
C LEU A 377 5.25 -32.90 2.57
N PRO A 378 6.54 -32.54 2.70
CA PRO A 378 6.90 -31.20 3.13
C PRO A 378 6.56 -30.15 2.06
N VAL A 379 6.04 -28.99 2.47
CA VAL A 379 5.87 -27.84 1.59
C VAL A 379 7.24 -27.26 1.25
N ARG A 380 7.56 -27.15 -0.04
CA ARG A 380 8.86 -26.61 -0.52
C ARG A 380 8.65 -25.39 -1.40
N ILE A 381 9.41 -24.31 -1.13
CA ILE A 381 9.46 -23.08 -1.95
C ILE A 381 10.92 -22.83 -2.31
N ASN A 382 11.22 -22.54 -3.56
CA ASN A 382 12.58 -22.30 -4.03
C ASN A 382 13.57 -23.40 -3.62
N LYS A 383 13.13 -24.67 -3.65
CA LYS A 383 13.85 -25.87 -3.21
C LYS A 383 14.10 -25.98 -1.68
N GLN A 384 13.63 -25.03 -0.88
CA GLN A 384 13.74 -25.06 0.59
C GLN A 384 12.43 -25.56 1.21
N VAL A 385 12.54 -26.31 2.31
CA VAL A 385 11.39 -26.77 3.08
C VAL A 385 10.87 -25.60 3.94
N VAL A 386 9.57 -25.34 3.84
CA VAL A 386 8.90 -24.35 4.68
C VAL A 386 8.62 -24.95 6.04
N ALA A 387 8.98 -24.27 7.12
CA ALA A 387 8.73 -24.74 8.48
C ALA A 387 7.22 -24.91 8.73
N PRO A 388 6.79 -25.99 9.40
CA PRO A 388 5.36 -26.22 9.72
C PRO A 388 4.72 -25.05 10.47
N SER A 389 5.46 -24.40 11.37
CA SER A 389 4.99 -23.20 12.08
C SER A 389 4.64 -22.05 11.12
N THR A 390 5.43 -21.84 10.07
CA THR A 390 5.14 -20.84 9.02
C THR A 390 3.87 -21.19 8.25
N VAL A 391 3.69 -22.47 7.93
CA VAL A 391 2.45 -22.94 7.25
C VAL A 391 1.23 -22.66 8.12
N SER A 392 1.28 -23.02 9.42
CA SER A 392 0.19 -22.75 10.37
C SER A 392 -0.09 -21.25 10.50
N THR A 393 0.94 -20.41 10.54
CA THR A 393 0.77 -18.94 10.58
C THR A 393 0.07 -18.43 9.33
N VAL A 394 0.40 -18.95 8.14
CA VAL A 394 -0.26 -18.54 6.89
C VAL A 394 -1.73 -18.97 6.88
N LEU A 395 -2.05 -20.19 7.32
CA LEU A 395 -3.44 -20.66 7.42
C LEU A 395 -4.25 -19.80 8.39
N ALA A 396 -3.71 -19.51 9.58
CA ALA A 396 -4.34 -18.64 10.58
C ALA A 396 -4.55 -17.21 10.02
N PHE A 397 -3.55 -16.67 9.31
CA PHE A 397 -3.67 -15.36 8.64
C PHE A 397 -4.83 -15.34 7.65
N CYS A 398 -4.90 -16.33 6.76
CA CYS A 398 -5.95 -16.40 5.75
C CYS A 398 -7.34 -16.55 6.37
N PHE A 399 -7.46 -17.36 7.42
CA PHE A 399 -8.72 -17.51 8.16
C PHE A 399 -9.17 -16.17 8.76
N LEU A 400 -8.28 -15.49 9.49
CA LEU A 400 -8.58 -14.18 10.08
C LEU A 400 -8.88 -13.12 9.02
N TYR A 401 -8.14 -13.12 7.92
CA TYR A 401 -8.35 -12.19 6.81
C TYR A 401 -9.77 -12.31 6.24
N ILE A 402 -10.21 -13.52 5.96
CA ILE A 402 -11.58 -13.79 5.47
C ILE A 402 -12.62 -13.44 6.54
N THR A 403 -12.38 -13.79 7.79
CA THR A 403 -13.30 -13.49 8.91
C THR A 403 -13.51 -11.98 9.05
N ILE A 404 -12.43 -11.18 8.99
CA ILE A 404 -12.51 -9.72 9.08
C ILE A 404 -13.27 -9.16 7.86
N ILE A 405 -13.01 -9.66 6.65
CA ILE A 405 -13.76 -9.24 5.46
C ILE A 405 -15.25 -9.48 5.65
N VAL A 406 -15.64 -10.70 6.00
CA VAL A 406 -17.07 -11.06 6.17
C VAL A 406 -17.72 -10.22 7.27
N ALA A 407 -17.08 -10.10 8.42
CA ALA A 407 -17.61 -9.28 9.53
C ALA A 407 -17.74 -7.80 9.13
N SER A 408 -16.77 -7.24 8.41
CA SER A 408 -16.81 -5.85 7.97
C SER A 408 -17.87 -5.60 6.90
N ILE A 409 -18.07 -6.54 5.97
CA ILE A 409 -19.16 -6.46 4.97
C ILE A 409 -20.52 -6.43 5.67
N LEU A 410 -20.74 -7.29 6.67
CA LEU A 410 -21.97 -7.30 7.44
C LEU A 410 -22.19 -5.99 8.19
N LEU A 411 -21.14 -5.42 8.80
CA LEU A 411 -21.21 -4.13 9.47
C LEU A 411 -21.54 -2.99 8.48
N MET A 412 -20.89 -2.94 7.31
CA MET A 412 -21.19 -1.95 6.26
C MET A 412 -22.66 -2.06 5.78
N SER A 413 -23.13 -3.28 5.52
CA SER A 413 -24.50 -3.53 5.12
C SER A 413 -25.50 -3.15 6.23
N ALA A 414 -25.17 -3.36 7.51
CA ALA A 414 -25.99 -2.92 8.65
C ALA A 414 -26.06 -1.39 8.77
N MET A 415 -25.09 -0.66 8.23
CA MET A 415 -25.11 0.82 8.10
C MET A 415 -25.96 1.31 6.92
N GLY A 416 -26.61 0.41 6.17
CA GLY A 416 -27.48 0.75 5.04
C GLY A 416 -26.76 0.90 3.69
N ILE A 417 -25.48 0.49 3.60
CA ILE A 417 -24.70 0.52 2.35
C ILE A 417 -25.07 -0.71 1.53
N GLY A 418 -25.18 -0.54 0.19
CA GLY A 418 -25.48 -1.63 -0.74
C GLY A 418 -24.48 -2.79 -0.61
N PHE A 419 -24.95 -4.02 -0.87
CA PHE A 419 -24.13 -5.21 -0.63
C PHE A 419 -22.90 -5.28 -1.55
N ALA A 420 -23.05 -4.87 -2.82
CA ALA A 420 -21.93 -4.82 -3.76
C ALA A 420 -20.89 -3.76 -3.36
N GLU A 421 -21.35 -2.57 -2.97
CA GLU A 421 -20.52 -1.48 -2.47
C GLU A 421 -19.81 -1.90 -1.17
N SER A 422 -20.51 -2.57 -0.26
CA SER A 422 -19.92 -3.09 0.99
C SER A 422 -18.79 -4.07 0.71
N ILE A 423 -18.96 -5.00 -0.24
CA ILE A 423 -17.90 -5.93 -0.69
C ILE A 423 -16.72 -5.15 -1.26
N GLY A 424 -17.00 -4.23 -2.20
CA GLY A 424 -15.98 -3.45 -2.87
C GLY A 424 -15.16 -2.60 -1.90
N CYS A 425 -15.82 -1.82 -1.04
CA CYS A 425 -15.18 -0.95 -0.05
C CYS A 425 -14.32 -1.74 0.96
N VAL A 426 -14.84 -2.84 1.50
CA VAL A 426 -14.13 -3.65 2.50
C VAL A 426 -12.91 -4.31 1.88
N ILE A 427 -13.05 -4.97 0.71
CA ILE A 427 -11.93 -5.63 0.04
C ILE A 427 -10.89 -4.61 -0.38
N SER A 428 -11.31 -3.49 -0.97
CA SER A 428 -10.41 -2.41 -1.36
C SER A 428 -9.64 -1.85 -0.17
N SER A 429 -10.30 -1.58 0.96
CA SER A 429 -9.66 -1.03 2.16
C SER A 429 -8.68 -2.00 2.81
N ILE A 430 -9.03 -3.26 3.01
CA ILE A 430 -8.15 -4.24 3.65
C ILE A 430 -7.00 -4.68 2.74
N SER A 431 -7.20 -4.59 1.41
CA SER A 431 -6.14 -4.86 0.41
C SER A 431 -5.35 -3.61 0.02
N ASN A 432 -5.69 -2.44 0.55
CA ASN A 432 -5.09 -1.14 0.24
C ASN A 432 -5.06 -0.84 -1.27
N MET A 433 -6.23 -0.75 -1.92
CA MET A 433 -6.30 -0.75 -3.38
C MET A 433 -6.94 0.48 -4.02
N GLY A 434 -7.87 1.17 -3.35
CA GLY A 434 -8.55 2.38 -3.82
C GLY A 434 -9.93 2.15 -4.41
N PRO A 435 -10.09 1.70 -5.66
CA PRO A 435 -11.42 1.54 -6.24
C PRO A 435 -12.18 0.35 -5.63
N GLY A 436 -13.50 0.52 -5.45
CA GLY A 436 -14.43 -0.50 -4.98
C GLY A 436 -15.31 -1.05 -6.11
N LEU A 437 -16.55 -1.37 -5.78
CA LEU A 437 -17.60 -1.82 -6.69
C LEU A 437 -18.83 -0.91 -6.57
N GLY A 438 -19.69 -0.90 -7.58
CA GLY A 438 -20.89 -0.08 -7.60
C GLY A 438 -20.57 1.42 -7.59
N GLU A 439 -21.26 2.18 -6.73
CA GLU A 439 -21.08 3.62 -6.56
C GLU A 439 -19.75 4.03 -5.91
N THR A 440 -18.91 3.06 -5.57
CA THR A 440 -17.53 3.27 -5.08
C THR A 440 -16.48 2.76 -6.06
N GLY A 441 -16.89 2.51 -7.30
CA GLY A 441 -16.04 2.08 -8.40
C GLY A 441 -15.00 3.11 -8.82
N PRO A 442 -14.23 2.84 -9.90
CA PRO A 442 -13.07 3.64 -10.26
C PRO A 442 -13.40 5.06 -10.72
N ALA A 443 -14.64 5.32 -11.13
CA ALA A 443 -15.10 6.65 -11.58
C ALA A 443 -15.73 7.49 -10.47
N TYR A 444 -15.89 6.96 -9.26
CA TYR A 444 -16.63 7.56 -8.17
C TYR A 444 -15.76 7.86 -6.95
N SER A 445 -16.17 8.87 -6.17
CA SER A 445 -15.58 9.15 -4.86
C SER A 445 -16.34 8.39 -3.75
N TRP A 446 -15.71 8.32 -2.57
CA TRP A 446 -16.33 7.71 -1.39
C TRP A 446 -16.93 8.77 -0.45
N SER A 447 -17.17 9.98 -0.95
CA SER A 447 -17.71 11.12 -0.18
C SER A 447 -19.07 10.81 0.43
N ALA A 448 -19.94 10.11 -0.32
CA ALA A 448 -21.31 9.77 0.10
C ALA A 448 -21.41 8.72 1.21
N LEU A 449 -20.32 8.04 1.57
CA LEU A 449 -20.34 7.03 2.64
C LEU A 449 -20.59 7.68 4.01
N PRO A 450 -21.32 7.02 4.92
CA PRO A 450 -21.49 7.48 6.29
C PRO A 450 -20.16 7.59 7.06
N ASP A 451 -20.04 8.52 8.00
CA ASP A 451 -18.80 8.74 8.76
C ASP A 451 -18.33 7.49 9.51
N LEU A 452 -19.27 6.76 10.13
CA LEU A 452 -18.95 5.51 10.83
C LEU A 452 -18.32 4.47 9.87
N ALA A 453 -18.81 4.40 8.64
CA ALA A 453 -18.22 3.53 7.60
C ALA A 453 -16.82 3.98 7.24
N LYS A 454 -16.57 5.29 7.08
CA LYS A 454 -15.23 5.83 6.79
C LYS A 454 -14.23 5.51 7.92
N TRP A 455 -14.64 5.58 9.19
CA TRP A 455 -13.79 5.17 10.32
C TRP A 455 -13.47 3.67 10.30
N LEU A 456 -14.48 2.82 10.04
CA LEU A 456 -14.28 1.38 9.89
C LEU A 456 -13.29 1.07 8.75
N LEU A 457 -13.50 1.69 7.58
CA LEU A 457 -12.65 1.50 6.42
C LEU A 457 -11.22 2.02 6.64
N SER A 458 -11.05 3.17 7.30
CA SER A 458 -9.73 3.69 7.72
C SER A 458 -9.00 2.71 8.64
N PHE A 459 -9.71 2.04 9.54
CA PHE A 459 -9.14 1.00 10.40
C PHE A 459 -8.74 -0.24 9.58
N LEU A 460 -9.56 -0.65 8.59
CA LEU A 460 -9.22 -1.75 7.69
C LEU A 460 -7.99 -1.43 6.83
N MET A 461 -7.86 -0.18 6.34
CA MET A 461 -6.66 0.27 5.62
C MET A 461 -5.39 0.14 6.47
N LEU A 462 -5.48 0.51 7.75
CA LEU A 462 -4.37 0.38 8.70
C LEU A 462 -4.01 -1.08 8.94
N ILE A 463 -5.00 -1.94 9.19
CA ILE A 463 -4.80 -3.39 9.39
C ILE A 463 -4.20 -4.05 8.14
N GLY A 464 -4.71 -3.70 6.97
CA GLY A 464 -4.21 -4.20 5.69
C GLY A 464 -2.73 -3.85 5.49
N ARG A 465 -2.37 -2.59 5.75
CA ARG A 465 -1.01 -2.07 5.55
C ARG A 465 0.01 -2.67 6.51
N LEU A 466 -0.33 -2.76 7.80
CA LEU A 466 0.55 -3.27 8.85
C LEU A 466 0.56 -4.80 8.97
N GLU A 467 -0.18 -5.46 8.11
CA GLU A 467 -0.54 -6.88 8.21
C GLU A 467 -1.30 -7.21 9.52
N LEU A 468 -2.31 -8.07 9.42
CA LEU A 468 -3.31 -8.31 10.47
C LEU A 468 -2.72 -8.51 11.87
N PHE A 469 -1.71 -9.38 11.99
CA PHE A 469 -1.17 -9.75 13.29
C PHE A 469 -0.53 -8.58 14.03
N THR A 470 0.10 -7.65 13.33
CA THR A 470 0.76 -6.49 13.95
C THR A 470 -0.22 -5.63 14.75
N VAL A 471 -1.40 -5.39 14.19
CA VAL A 471 -2.43 -4.57 14.83
C VAL A 471 -3.27 -5.39 15.80
N LEU A 472 -3.69 -6.60 15.42
CA LEU A 472 -4.55 -7.45 16.26
C LEU A 472 -3.90 -7.86 17.58
N LEU A 473 -2.57 -8.07 17.61
CA LEU A 473 -1.84 -8.35 18.84
C LEU A 473 -2.04 -7.27 19.91
N LEU A 474 -2.17 -6.01 19.52
CA LEU A 474 -2.40 -4.91 20.48
C LEU A 474 -3.72 -5.01 21.22
N PHE A 475 -4.70 -5.71 20.67
CA PHE A 475 -6.01 -5.93 21.29
C PHE A 475 -6.06 -7.20 22.16
N THR A 476 -4.97 -7.98 22.21
CA THR A 476 -4.93 -9.21 23.05
C THR A 476 -4.43 -8.89 24.46
N PRO A 477 -5.10 -9.36 25.53
CA PRO A 477 -4.63 -9.15 26.91
C PRO A 477 -3.23 -9.72 27.17
N GLU A 478 -2.87 -10.83 26.51
CA GLU A 478 -1.58 -11.50 26.62
C GLU A 478 -0.42 -10.60 26.18
N PHE A 479 -0.66 -9.70 25.22
CA PHE A 479 0.35 -8.75 24.75
C PHE A 479 0.79 -7.79 25.86
N TRP A 480 -0.13 -7.38 26.74
CA TRP A 480 0.13 -6.41 27.80
C TRP A 480 0.58 -7.06 29.12
N ARG A 481 0.33 -8.36 29.30
CA ARG A 481 0.81 -9.08 30.48
C ARG A 481 2.34 -9.21 30.45
N GLN A 482 2.97 -8.96 31.60
CA GLN A 482 4.39 -9.20 31.80
C GLN A 482 4.53 -10.69 32.18
N ASN A 483 5.21 -11.47 31.36
CA ASN A 483 5.76 -12.78 31.76
C ASN A 483 7.16 -12.58 32.30
#